data_57cde94bf6de794c6bf40f533f48820f
#
_entry.id   57cde94bf6de794c6bf40f533f48820f
#
_cell.length_a   1.000
_cell.length_b   1.000
_cell.length_c   1.000
_cell.angle_alpha   90.00
_cell.angle_beta   90.00
_cell.angle_gamma   90.00
#
_symmetry.space_group_name_H-M   'P 1'
#
loop_
_entity.id
_entity.type
_entity.pdbx_description
1 polymer ?
#
loop_
_entity_poly.entity_id
_entity_poly.type
_entity_poly.pdbx_seq_one_letter_code
_entity_poly.pdbx_strand_id
1 'polypeptide(L)'
;VLKDLVSQVLTFDYLGALAVSVAFPLLLVPQLGMIRTGLLFGLMNAAVGAWALWLFRHELRRLGAHAVACVLTLAALAAAFAFADRITTLAEDRFYQDRIVFAATSPYQRIVVTRGSAGHRLFLNGNLQFAERDEYRYHEALVHPVMAAHGAPKKVAVLGGGDGMAVREILKYPSVESVTLVELDPNMTRLFAGHETLAALNGHALSSPKVRIVNTDAFKWLQEGDDTFDVVVVDFPDPTNFAIGKLYTNSFYALLDRRLAASGYAVIQTTSPLVARKSFWTVAQTIESVGLVATPYHAHVPSFGEWGYVIASHRPWRRPEALPAGLRFLSADTVPLLFDFPRDMARVPAEVNRLSNQVLVTTYEQEWGKVGVTH
;
A
#
# COMPACT_ATOMS: atom_id res chain seq x y z
N VAL A 1 26.91 -47.67 -4.21
CA VAL A 1 26.75 -46.96 -5.51
C VAL A 1 25.34 -46.34 -5.67
N LEU A 2 24.23 -47.15 -5.66
CA LEU A 2 22.86 -46.61 -5.86
C LEU A 2 22.42 -45.71 -4.71
N LYS A 3 22.67 -46.10 -3.46
CA LYS A 3 22.35 -45.27 -2.27
C LYS A 3 23.10 -43.97 -2.25
N ASP A 4 24.38 -43.98 -2.64
CA ASP A 4 25.21 -42.78 -2.67
C ASP A 4 24.74 -41.81 -3.76
N LEU A 5 24.34 -42.35 -4.93
CA LEU A 5 23.77 -41.53 -6.03
C LEU A 5 22.45 -40.90 -5.63
N VAL A 6 21.54 -41.65 -5.02
CA VAL A 6 20.26 -41.13 -4.54
C VAL A 6 20.49 -40.07 -3.46
N SER A 7 21.39 -40.29 -2.52
CA SER A 7 21.74 -39.31 -1.50
C SER A 7 22.29 -38.01 -2.09
N GLN A 8 23.15 -38.08 -3.11
CA GLN A 8 23.68 -36.92 -3.80
C GLN A 8 22.58 -36.13 -4.54
N VAL A 9 21.71 -36.84 -5.27
CA VAL A 9 20.60 -36.20 -5.98
C VAL A 9 19.68 -35.47 -4.99
N LEU A 10 19.28 -36.09 -3.89
CA LEU A 10 18.47 -35.48 -2.85
C LEU A 10 19.16 -34.28 -2.21
N THR A 11 20.50 -34.36 -1.99
CA THR A 11 21.26 -33.25 -1.43
C THR A 11 21.22 -32.03 -2.34
N PHE A 12 21.43 -32.20 -3.66
CA PHE A 12 21.33 -31.10 -4.61
C PHE A 12 19.92 -30.56 -4.75
N ASP A 13 18.90 -31.41 -4.69
CA ASP A 13 17.50 -30.99 -4.73
C ASP A 13 17.16 -30.09 -3.51
N TYR A 14 17.52 -30.52 -2.29
CA TYR A 14 17.31 -29.70 -1.08
C TYR A 14 18.11 -28.39 -1.09
N LEU A 15 19.36 -28.42 -1.56
CA LEU A 15 20.17 -27.19 -1.68
C LEU A 15 19.57 -26.23 -2.72
N GLY A 16 19.10 -26.77 -3.83
CA GLY A 16 18.40 -25.98 -4.85
C GLY A 16 17.11 -25.37 -4.32
N ALA A 17 16.29 -26.15 -3.65
CA ALA A 17 15.06 -25.69 -3.03
C ALA A 17 15.32 -24.60 -1.99
N LEU A 18 16.34 -24.77 -1.14
CA LEU A 18 16.75 -23.76 -0.15
C LEU A 18 17.21 -22.47 -0.85
N ALA A 19 18.08 -22.57 -1.84
CA ALA A 19 18.57 -21.41 -2.59
C ALA A 19 17.42 -20.63 -3.25
N VAL A 20 16.47 -21.32 -3.87
CA VAL A 20 15.29 -20.71 -4.50
C VAL A 20 14.36 -20.10 -3.46
N SER A 21 14.13 -20.78 -2.32
CA SER A 21 13.25 -20.27 -1.26
C SER A 21 13.72 -18.92 -0.70
N VAL A 22 15.02 -18.68 -0.69
CA VAL A 22 15.64 -17.42 -0.27
C VAL A 22 15.67 -16.42 -1.43
N ALA A 23 16.10 -16.84 -2.62
CA ALA A 23 16.26 -15.96 -3.77
C ALA A 23 14.90 -15.46 -4.32
N PHE A 24 13.86 -16.28 -4.24
CA PHE A 24 12.52 -15.95 -4.75
C PHE A 24 11.97 -14.66 -4.12
N PRO A 25 11.79 -14.56 -2.78
CA PRO A 25 11.22 -13.35 -2.16
C PRO A 25 12.20 -12.19 -2.08
N LEU A 26 13.53 -12.43 -2.02
CA LEU A 26 14.51 -11.36 -1.79
C LEU A 26 15.09 -10.76 -3.08
N LEU A 27 15.15 -11.53 -4.17
CA LEU A 27 15.79 -11.10 -5.40
C LEU A 27 14.85 -11.16 -6.61
N LEU A 28 14.20 -12.33 -6.83
CA LEU A 28 13.48 -12.56 -8.08
C LEU A 28 12.17 -11.78 -8.15
N VAL A 29 11.32 -11.91 -7.15
CA VAL A 29 10.03 -11.21 -7.15
C VAL A 29 10.19 -9.68 -7.07
N PRO A 30 11.07 -9.10 -6.23
CA PRO A 30 11.25 -7.65 -6.19
C PRO A 30 11.82 -7.05 -7.48
N GLN A 31 12.67 -7.79 -8.21
CA GLN A 31 13.30 -7.28 -9.43
C GLN A 31 12.50 -7.58 -10.71
N LEU A 32 11.90 -8.75 -10.79
CA LEU A 32 11.23 -9.24 -12.01
C LEU A 32 9.70 -9.17 -11.94
N GLY A 33 9.15 -9.11 -10.72
CA GLY A 33 7.72 -9.32 -10.49
C GLY A 33 7.33 -10.80 -10.54
N MET A 34 6.12 -11.11 -10.07
CA MET A 34 5.67 -12.51 -9.91
C MET A 34 5.54 -13.25 -11.24
N ILE A 35 4.98 -12.60 -12.28
CA ILE A 35 4.72 -13.21 -13.59
C ILE A 35 6.04 -13.52 -14.32
N ARG A 36 6.96 -12.55 -14.38
CA ARG A 36 8.27 -12.79 -15.01
C ARG A 36 9.09 -13.83 -14.27
N THR A 37 9.00 -13.85 -12.93
CA THR A 37 9.66 -14.89 -12.13
C THR A 37 9.12 -16.28 -12.45
N GLY A 38 7.80 -16.44 -12.55
CA GLY A 38 7.21 -17.71 -12.98
C GLY A 38 7.63 -18.14 -14.39
N LEU A 39 7.67 -17.20 -15.34
CA LEU A 39 8.14 -17.46 -16.70
C LEU A 39 9.63 -17.81 -16.75
N LEU A 40 10.46 -17.20 -15.90
CA LEU A 40 11.88 -17.55 -15.77
C LEU A 40 12.05 -19.00 -15.32
N PHE A 41 11.32 -19.45 -14.32
CA PHE A 41 11.33 -20.86 -13.92
C PHE A 41 10.81 -21.79 -15.02
N GLY A 42 9.81 -21.37 -15.78
CA GLY A 42 9.35 -22.09 -16.96
C GLY A 42 10.46 -22.25 -18.01
N LEU A 43 11.20 -21.18 -18.28
CA LEU A 43 12.36 -21.21 -19.20
C LEU A 43 13.47 -22.12 -18.70
N MET A 44 13.79 -22.07 -17.39
CA MET A 44 14.79 -22.97 -16.79
C MET A 44 14.39 -24.44 -16.93
N ASN A 45 13.13 -24.77 -16.64
CA ASN A 45 12.61 -26.13 -16.79
C ASN A 45 12.62 -26.58 -18.27
N ALA A 46 12.25 -25.72 -19.19
CA ALA A 46 12.31 -26.03 -20.63
C ALA A 46 13.76 -26.22 -21.11
N ALA A 47 14.71 -25.46 -20.58
CA ALA A 47 16.13 -25.63 -20.87
C ALA A 47 16.68 -26.98 -20.34
N VAL A 48 16.25 -27.39 -19.13
CA VAL A 48 16.58 -28.73 -18.58
C VAL A 48 15.96 -29.81 -19.47
N GLY A 49 14.72 -29.63 -19.94
CA GLY A 49 14.08 -30.52 -20.89
C GLY A 49 14.85 -30.64 -22.22
N ALA A 50 15.35 -29.50 -22.74
CA ALA A 50 16.20 -29.48 -23.94
C ALA A 50 17.52 -30.22 -23.74
N TRP A 51 18.14 -30.03 -22.58
CA TRP A 51 19.37 -30.75 -22.21
C TRP A 51 19.13 -32.24 -22.06
N ALA A 52 18.06 -32.67 -21.41
CA ALA A 52 17.67 -34.07 -21.33
C ALA A 52 17.42 -34.67 -22.72
N LEU A 53 16.72 -33.94 -23.61
CA LEU A 53 16.49 -34.34 -25.01
C LEU A 53 17.82 -34.57 -25.77
N TRP A 54 18.81 -33.66 -25.58
CA TRP A 54 20.12 -33.80 -26.18
C TRP A 54 20.88 -35.00 -25.62
N LEU A 55 20.79 -35.25 -24.30
CA LEU A 55 21.48 -36.37 -23.65
C LEU A 55 20.97 -37.71 -24.13
N PHE A 56 19.62 -37.88 -24.22
CA PHE A 56 18.97 -39.13 -24.62
C PHE A 56 18.61 -39.19 -26.10
N ARG A 57 19.18 -38.32 -26.97
CA ARG A 57 18.84 -38.21 -28.38
C ARG A 57 18.94 -39.53 -29.17
N HIS A 58 19.80 -40.46 -28.74
CA HIS A 58 20.01 -41.75 -29.41
C HIS A 58 18.95 -42.82 -29.01
N GLU A 59 18.22 -42.59 -27.93
CA GLU A 59 17.23 -43.52 -27.43
C GLU A 59 15.79 -43.15 -27.85
N LEU A 60 15.59 -41.94 -28.32
CA LEU A 60 14.26 -41.38 -28.61
C LEU A 60 13.80 -41.72 -30.03
N ARG A 61 12.65 -42.41 -30.19
CA ARG A 61 12.07 -42.83 -31.46
C ARG A 61 11.57 -41.66 -32.33
N ARG A 62 11.22 -40.49 -31.74
CA ARG A 62 10.65 -39.30 -32.43
C ARG A 62 11.42 -38.04 -32.06
N LEU A 63 12.74 -38.08 -32.11
CA LEU A 63 13.59 -36.98 -31.71
C LEU A 63 13.22 -35.64 -32.36
N GLY A 64 12.90 -35.62 -33.66
CA GLY A 64 12.53 -34.39 -34.37
C GLY A 64 11.26 -33.74 -33.82
N ALA A 65 10.24 -34.53 -33.51
CA ALA A 65 8.98 -33.99 -32.94
C ALA A 65 9.21 -33.39 -31.55
N HIS A 66 9.99 -34.07 -30.70
CA HIS A 66 10.33 -33.56 -29.39
C HIS A 66 11.22 -32.32 -29.42
N ALA A 67 12.18 -32.28 -30.37
CA ALA A 67 13.03 -31.12 -30.59
C ALA A 67 12.22 -29.88 -31.03
N VAL A 68 11.30 -30.04 -31.97
CA VAL A 68 10.39 -28.98 -32.41
C VAL A 68 9.53 -28.50 -31.29
N ALA A 69 8.91 -29.41 -30.51
CA ALA A 69 8.09 -29.05 -29.35
C ALA A 69 8.91 -28.25 -28.30
N CYS A 70 10.15 -28.68 -28.02
CA CYS A 70 11.03 -28.01 -27.08
C CYS A 70 11.40 -26.58 -27.54
N VAL A 71 11.76 -26.41 -28.81
CA VAL A 71 12.07 -25.11 -29.42
C VAL A 71 10.84 -24.19 -29.39
N LEU A 72 9.67 -24.70 -29.74
CA LEU A 72 8.41 -23.92 -29.69
C LEU A 72 8.08 -23.50 -28.26
N THR A 73 8.26 -24.37 -27.27
CA THR A 73 8.03 -24.06 -25.84
C THR A 73 8.99 -22.98 -25.37
N LEU A 74 10.30 -23.11 -25.65
CA LEU A 74 11.29 -22.12 -25.30
C LEU A 74 10.99 -20.76 -25.96
N ALA A 75 10.66 -20.76 -27.26
CA ALA A 75 10.32 -19.55 -27.98
C ALA A 75 9.05 -18.88 -27.41
N ALA A 76 8.02 -19.66 -27.11
CA ALA A 76 6.78 -19.16 -26.51
C ALA A 76 7.01 -18.56 -25.12
N LEU A 77 7.77 -19.24 -24.25
CA LEU A 77 8.11 -18.73 -22.92
C LEU A 77 9.00 -17.49 -22.98
N ALA A 78 9.97 -17.44 -23.90
CA ALA A 78 10.82 -16.27 -24.09
C ALA A 78 10.00 -15.06 -24.60
N ALA A 79 9.08 -15.29 -25.54
CA ALA A 79 8.17 -14.26 -26.01
C ALA A 79 7.25 -13.79 -24.88
N ALA A 80 6.66 -14.72 -24.11
CA ALA A 80 5.83 -14.38 -22.95
C ALA A 80 6.62 -13.57 -21.90
N PHE A 81 7.88 -13.91 -21.65
CA PHE A 81 8.76 -13.16 -20.74
C PHE A 81 9.02 -11.73 -21.24
N ALA A 82 9.34 -11.58 -22.54
CA ALA A 82 9.57 -10.27 -23.15
C ALA A 82 8.32 -9.37 -23.14
N PHE A 83 7.15 -9.97 -23.33
CA PHE A 83 5.87 -9.25 -23.39
C PHE A 83 5.02 -9.38 -22.11
N ALA A 84 5.61 -9.80 -20.99
CA ALA A 84 4.89 -10.09 -19.74
C ALA A 84 4.01 -8.92 -19.29
N ASP A 85 4.49 -7.68 -19.33
CA ASP A 85 3.71 -6.51 -18.91
C ASP A 85 2.50 -6.27 -19.82
N ARG A 86 2.63 -6.50 -21.13
CA ARG A 86 1.50 -6.37 -22.06
C ARG A 86 0.45 -7.46 -21.83
N ILE A 87 0.90 -8.69 -21.57
CA ILE A 87 0.01 -9.83 -21.28
C ILE A 87 -0.73 -9.57 -19.97
N THR A 88 -0.03 -9.07 -18.96
CA THR A 88 -0.63 -8.70 -17.68
C THR A 88 -1.70 -7.63 -17.86
N THR A 89 -1.37 -6.54 -18.57
CA THR A 89 -2.32 -5.45 -18.82
C THR A 89 -3.55 -5.92 -19.60
N LEU A 90 -3.38 -6.77 -20.62
CA LEU A 90 -4.50 -7.34 -21.38
C LEU A 90 -5.39 -8.27 -20.52
N ALA A 91 -4.82 -8.99 -19.57
CA ALA A 91 -5.58 -9.80 -18.63
C ALA A 91 -6.31 -8.91 -17.62
N GLU A 92 -5.66 -7.85 -17.14
CA GLU A 92 -6.22 -6.87 -16.21
C GLU A 92 -7.36 -6.05 -16.82
N ASP A 93 -7.34 -5.73 -18.12
CA ASP A 93 -8.43 -5.01 -18.81
C ASP A 93 -9.80 -5.69 -18.66
N ARG A 94 -9.84 -6.98 -18.36
CA ARG A 94 -11.07 -7.72 -18.08
C ARG A 94 -11.52 -7.64 -16.61
N PHE A 95 -10.62 -7.31 -15.71
CA PHE A 95 -10.91 -7.14 -14.27
C PHE A 95 -11.41 -5.76 -13.94
N TYR A 96 -10.84 -4.73 -14.61
CA TYR A 96 -11.25 -3.35 -14.38
C TYR A 96 -12.45 -2.99 -15.27
N GLN A 97 -13.49 -2.42 -14.68
CA GLN A 97 -14.67 -1.97 -15.41
C GLN A 97 -14.38 -0.80 -16.36
N ASP A 98 -13.33 -0.04 -16.07
CA ASP A 98 -12.92 1.15 -16.80
C ASP A 98 -11.63 0.90 -17.57
N ARG A 99 -11.41 1.69 -18.64
CA ARG A 99 -10.20 1.58 -19.46
C ARG A 99 -8.94 1.91 -18.66
N ILE A 100 -7.94 1.04 -18.72
CA ILE A 100 -6.61 1.30 -18.18
C ILE A 100 -5.94 2.41 -19.00
N VAL A 101 -5.54 3.50 -18.34
CA VAL A 101 -4.80 4.62 -18.96
C VAL A 101 -3.33 4.63 -18.56
N PHE A 102 -2.99 3.99 -17.45
CA PHE A 102 -1.61 3.77 -17.01
C PHE A 102 -1.50 2.45 -16.26
N ALA A 103 -0.46 1.69 -16.51
CA ALA A 103 -0.14 0.49 -15.75
C ALA A 103 1.38 0.28 -15.68
N ALA A 104 1.93 0.10 -14.50
CA ALA A 104 3.34 -0.17 -14.27
C ALA A 104 3.54 -1.07 -13.05
N THR A 105 4.56 -1.91 -13.10
CA THR A 105 5.02 -2.69 -11.96
C THR A 105 6.32 -2.08 -11.43
N SER A 106 6.33 -1.76 -10.15
CA SER A 106 7.53 -1.37 -9.42
C SER A 106 8.06 -2.55 -8.58
N PRO A 107 9.22 -2.43 -7.94
CA PRO A 107 9.67 -3.41 -6.94
C PRO A 107 8.74 -3.56 -5.74
N TYR A 108 7.84 -2.60 -5.53
CA TYR A 108 6.98 -2.53 -4.34
C TYR A 108 5.54 -2.92 -4.63
N GLN A 109 5.03 -2.55 -5.83
CA GLN A 109 3.61 -2.70 -6.13
C GLN A 109 3.30 -2.63 -7.63
N ARG A 110 2.13 -3.14 -8.00
CA ARG A 110 1.50 -2.92 -9.29
C ARG A 110 0.63 -1.67 -9.21
N ILE A 111 0.94 -0.65 -10.00
CA ILE A 111 0.20 0.61 -10.10
C ILE A 111 -0.66 0.54 -11.34
N VAL A 112 -1.97 0.72 -11.21
CA VAL A 112 -2.91 0.78 -12.32
C VAL A 112 -3.79 2.01 -12.14
N VAL A 113 -3.87 2.83 -13.19
CA VAL A 113 -4.81 3.95 -13.27
C VAL A 113 -5.80 3.66 -14.37
N THR A 114 -7.08 3.69 -14.03
CA THR A 114 -8.17 3.56 -14.99
C THR A 114 -8.90 4.88 -15.17
N ARG A 115 -9.60 5.03 -16.29
CA ARG A 115 -10.46 6.18 -16.56
C ARG A 115 -11.79 5.71 -17.10
N GLY A 116 -12.86 6.05 -16.37
CA GLY A 116 -14.25 5.82 -16.74
C GLY A 116 -15.05 7.10 -16.86
N SER A 117 -16.37 6.98 -16.94
CA SER A 117 -17.30 8.11 -16.98
C SER A 117 -17.28 8.95 -15.70
N ALA A 118 -16.91 8.37 -14.57
CA ALA A 118 -16.84 9.01 -13.26
C ALA A 118 -15.43 9.54 -12.91
N GLY A 119 -14.52 9.62 -13.88
CA GLY A 119 -13.15 10.09 -13.69
C GLY A 119 -12.13 8.95 -13.54
N HIS A 120 -10.98 9.27 -12.93
CA HIS A 120 -9.89 8.34 -12.71
C HIS A 120 -10.07 7.53 -11.43
N ARG A 121 -9.52 6.31 -11.45
CA ARG A 121 -9.37 5.45 -10.27
C ARG A 121 -7.93 4.95 -10.19
N LEU A 122 -7.36 4.97 -9.01
CA LEU A 122 -6.05 4.40 -8.72
C LEU A 122 -6.20 3.06 -8.00
N PHE A 123 -5.48 2.08 -8.49
CA PHE A 123 -5.38 0.76 -7.85
C PHE A 123 -3.92 0.42 -7.57
N LEU A 124 -3.65 -0.07 -6.36
CA LEU A 124 -2.35 -0.62 -5.97
C LEU A 124 -2.54 -2.10 -5.64
N ASN A 125 -1.83 -2.97 -6.36
CA ASN A 125 -1.98 -4.44 -6.26
C ASN A 125 -3.44 -4.91 -6.41
N GLY A 126 -4.24 -4.24 -7.25
CA GLY A 126 -5.65 -4.52 -7.46
C GLY A 126 -6.61 -3.87 -6.47
N ASN A 127 -6.11 -3.29 -5.37
CA ASN A 127 -6.93 -2.60 -4.37
C ASN A 127 -7.14 -1.13 -4.74
N LEU A 128 -8.39 -0.67 -4.72
CA LEU A 128 -8.74 0.71 -4.97
C LEU A 128 -8.12 1.63 -3.89
N GLN A 129 -7.41 2.67 -4.31
CA GLN A 129 -6.81 3.67 -3.41
C GLN A 129 -7.59 4.99 -3.43
N PHE A 130 -8.04 5.42 -4.59
CA PHE A 130 -8.99 6.52 -4.70
C PHE A 130 -9.85 6.42 -5.96
N ALA A 131 -11.01 7.09 -5.93
CA ALA A 131 -11.80 7.42 -7.10
C ALA A 131 -11.99 8.95 -7.16
N GLU A 132 -11.69 9.55 -8.31
CA GLU A 132 -11.71 11.02 -8.52
C GLU A 132 -13.03 11.68 -8.10
N ARG A 133 -14.15 10.94 -8.27
CA ARG A 133 -15.50 11.46 -7.96
C ARG A 133 -15.73 11.78 -6.48
N ASP A 134 -15.04 11.06 -5.56
CA ASP A 134 -15.33 11.13 -4.12
C ASP A 134 -14.08 11.09 -3.21
N GLU A 135 -12.86 11.12 -3.78
CA GLU A 135 -11.59 11.13 -3.03
C GLU A 135 -11.50 12.32 -2.06
N TYR A 136 -12.15 13.44 -2.40
CA TYR A 136 -12.15 14.61 -1.52
C TYR A 136 -12.77 14.31 -0.15
N ARG A 137 -13.75 13.41 -0.09
CA ARG A 137 -14.36 13.02 1.20
C ARG A 137 -13.34 12.31 2.11
N TYR A 138 -12.54 11.43 1.50
CA TYR A 138 -11.47 10.73 2.20
C TYR A 138 -10.38 11.70 2.66
N HIS A 139 -9.84 12.51 1.76
CA HIS A 139 -8.70 13.38 2.08
C HIS A 139 -9.08 14.56 2.97
N GLU A 140 -10.28 15.12 2.81
CA GLU A 140 -10.77 16.14 3.74
C GLU A 140 -10.96 15.54 5.15
N ALA A 141 -11.52 14.34 5.28
CA ALA A 141 -11.66 13.66 6.56
C ALA A 141 -10.31 13.29 7.17
N LEU A 142 -9.33 12.88 6.36
CA LEU A 142 -7.99 12.54 6.82
C LEU A 142 -7.23 13.76 7.36
N VAL A 143 -7.30 14.90 6.66
CA VAL A 143 -6.39 16.03 6.89
C VAL A 143 -6.98 17.09 7.83
N HIS A 144 -8.21 17.52 7.59
CA HIS A 144 -8.70 18.74 8.24
C HIS A 144 -8.99 18.62 9.73
N PRO A 145 -9.46 17.48 10.27
CA PRO A 145 -9.71 17.37 11.71
C PRO A 145 -8.48 17.61 12.58
N VAL A 146 -7.28 17.24 12.11
CA VAL A 146 -6.02 17.44 12.85
C VAL A 146 -5.36 18.77 12.55
N MET A 147 -5.33 19.18 11.28
CA MET A 147 -4.74 20.46 10.87
C MET A 147 -5.45 21.66 11.51
N ALA A 148 -6.78 21.66 11.47
CA ALA A 148 -7.57 22.72 12.05
C ALA A 148 -7.57 22.69 13.61
N ALA A 149 -7.54 21.50 14.21
CA ALA A 149 -7.42 21.37 15.67
C ALA A 149 -6.09 21.89 16.21
N HIS A 150 -5.00 21.78 15.44
CA HIS A 150 -3.71 22.38 15.78
C HIS A 150 -3.76 23.91 15.67
N GLY A 151 -4.52 24.44 14.73
CA GLY A 151 -4.75 25.88 14.51
C GLY A 151 -3.73 26.54 13.58
N ALA A 152 -2.43 26.37 13.82
CA ALA A 152 -1.37 26.96 12.99
C ALA A 152 -0.18 26.02 12.80
N PRO A 153 -0.37 24.84 12.17
CA PRO A 153 0.72 23.90 11.95
C PRO A 153 1.71 24.48 10.93
N LYS A 154 3.02 24.33 11.20
CA LYS A 154 4.11 24.81 10.36
C LYS A 154 4.85 23.69 9.66
N LYS A 155 5.21 22.64 10.39
CA LYS A 155 5.94 21.48 9.89
C LYS A 155 5.01 20.28 9.87
N VAL A 156 4.76 19.75 8.68
CA VAL A 156 3.86 18.61 8.47
C VAL A 156 4.62 17.47 7.81
N ALA A 157 4.41 16.24 8.28
CA ALA A 157 4.86 15.04 7.60
C ALA A 157 3.66 14.27 7.04
N VAL A 158 3.84 13.67 5.87
CA VAL A 158 2.90 12.72 5.27
C VAL A 158 3.66 11.42 5.04
N LEU A 159 3.17 10.33 5.61
CA LEU A 159 3.75 9.00 5.50
C LEU A 159 2.85 8.15 4.60
N GLY A 160 3.31 7.77 3.42
CA GLY A 160 2.47 7.28 2.33
C GLY A 160 1.83 8.42 1.55
N GLY A 161 0.72 8.15 0.85
CA GLY A 161 -0.01 9.19 0.11
C GLY A 161 0.79 9.78 -1.06
N GLY A 162 1.56 8.95 -1.77
CA GLY A 162 2.40 9.36 -2.91
C GLY A 162 1.65 9.94 -4.10
N ASP A 163 0.31 9.91 -4.09
CA ASP A 163 -0.56 10.60 -5.05
C ASP A 163 -0.64 12.12 -4.81
N GLY A 164 -0.26 12.60 -3.62
CA GLY A 164 -0.23 14.02 -3.27
C GLY A 164 -1.57 14.63 -2.91
N MET A 165 -2.66 13.85 -2.81
CA MET A 165 -3.99 14.39 -2.47
C MET A 165 -4.05 14.91 -1.03
N ALA A 166 -3.46 14.19 -0.06
CA ALA A 166 -3.32 14.68 1.31
C ALA A 166 -2.46 15.95 1.37
N VAL A 167 -1.39 16.01 0.58
CA VAL A 167 -0.54 17.21 0.48
C VAL A 167 -1.32 18.41 -0.04
N ARG A 168 -2.19 18.20 -1.05
CA ARG A 168 -3.10 19.24 -1.57
C ARG A 168 -3.96 19.85 -0.45
N GLU A 169 -4.54 19.02 0.38
CA GLU A 169 -5.39 19.48 1.49
C GLU A 169 -4.56 20.22 2.56
N ILE A 170 -3.36 19.73 2.88
CA ILE A 170 -2.43 20.37 3.83
C ILE A 170 -2.03 21.77 3.36
N LEU A 171 -1.77 21.97 2.07
CA LEU A 171 -1.35 23.25 1.51
C LEU A 171 -2.45 24.33 1.51
N LYS A 172 -3.70 23.97 1.82
CA LYS A 172 -4.78 24.96 2.08
C LYS A 172 -4.56 25.78 3.35
N TYR A 173 -3.63 25.38 4.22
CA TYR A 173 -3.29 26.11 5.45
C TYR A 173 -2.11 27.05 5.22
N PRO A 174 -2.32 28.39 5.29
CA PRO A 174 -1.25 29.35 5.06
C PRO A 174 -0.09 29.26 6.05
N SER A 175 -0.36 28.76 7.27
CA SER A 175 0.65 28.57 8.33
C SER A 175 1.72 27.54 7.97
N VAL A 176 1.42 26.60 7.05
CA VAL A 176 2.36 25.53 6.67
C VAL A 176 3.58 26.12 5.97
N GLU A 177 4.73 25.90 6.59
CA GLU A 177 6.04 26.32 6.07
C GLU A 177 6.70 25.19 5.27
N SER A 178 6.55 23.95 5.72
CA SER A 178 7.14 22.78 5.07
C SER A 178 6.29 21.52 5.21
N VAL A 179 6.27 20.71 4.16
CA VAL A 179 5.68 19.37 4.12
C VAL A 179 6.77 18.37 3.72
N THR A 180 6.98 17.34 4.52
CA THR A 180 7.84 16.21 4.14
C THR A 180 6.95 15.03 3.78
N LEU A 181 6.92 14.65 2.50
CA LEU A 181 6.24 13.47 2.01
C LEU A 181 7.21 12.29 1.97
N VAL A 182 6.93 11.25 2.74
CA VAL A 182 7.72 10.02 2.80
C VAL A 182 6.95 8.90 2.09
N GLU A 183 7.39 8.56 0.89
CA GLU A 183 6.75 7.54 0.05
C GLU A 183 7.76 6.46 -0.34
N LEU A 184 7.35 5.20 -0.16
CA LEU A 184 8.22 4.06 -0.45
C LEU A 184 8.53 3.93 -1.94
N ASP A 185 7.50 4.12 -2.78
CA ASP A 185 7.60 3.89 -4.22
C ASP A 185 7.83 5.20 -5.01
N PRO A 186 9.05 5.44 -5.51
CA PRO A 186 9.34 6.63 -6.31
C PRO A 186 8.53 6.67 -7.62
N ASN A 187 7.96 5.56 -8.08
CA ASN A 187 7.10 5.56 -9.27
C ASN A 187 5.77 6.24 -8.99
N MET A 188 5.23 6.14 -7.76
CA MET A 188 4.03 6.87 -7.35
C MET A 188 4.25 8.38 -7.41
N THR A 189 5.26 8.87 -6.70
CA THR A 189 5.54 10.31 -6.64
C THR A 189 5.89 10.90 -8.01
N ARG A 190 6.67 10.16 -8.83
CA ARG A 190 6.98 10.60 -10.21
C ARG A 190 5.75 10.63 -11.11
N LEU A 191 4.87 9.64 -10.99
CA LEU A 191 3.63 9.57 -11.77
C LEU A 191 2.73 10.77 -11.46
N PHE A 192 2.47 11.03 -10.17
CA PHE A 192 1.56 12.09 -9.73
C PHE A 192 2.16 13.50 -9.73
N ALA A 193 3.48 13.64 -9.83
CA ALA A 193 4.14 14.92 -10.06
C ALA A 193 4.31 15.24 -11.56
N GLY A 194 4.52 14.22 -12.41
CA GLY A 194 4.93 14.41 -13.81
C GLY A 194 3.84 14.20 -14.85
N HIS A 195 2.80 13.40 -14.56
CA HIS A 195 1.70 13.17 -15.50
C HIS A 195 0.66 14.30 -15.38
N GLU A 196 0.51 15.14 -16.40
CA GLU A 196 -0.29 16.37 -16.37
C GLU A 196 -1.69 16.18 -15.77
N THR A 197 -2.43 15.18 -16.25
CA THR A 197 -3.81 14.93 -15.77
C THR A 197 -3.83 14.48 -14.29
N LEU A 198 -2.88 13.64 -13.86
CA LEU A 198 -2.83 13.15 -12.48
C LEU A 198 -2.28 14.20 -11.51
N ALA A 199 -1.30 15.01 -11.95
CA ALA A 199 -0.80 16.14 -11.19
C ALA A 199 -1.90 17.23 -11.03
N ALA A 200 -2.78 17.40 -12.02
CA ALA A 200 -3.92 18.28 -11.88
C ALA A 200 -4.91 17.83 -10.80
N LEU A 201 -5.08 16.52 -10.58
CA LEU A 201 -5.94 15.99 -9.51
C LEU A 201 -5.45 16.39 -8.11
N ASN A 202 -4.14 16.40 -7.88
CA ASN A 202 -3.57 16.89 -6.63
C ASN A 202 -3.27 18.40 -6.61
N GLY A 203 -3.74 19.15 -7.62
CA GLY A 203 -3.51 20.59 -7.73
C GLY A 203 -2.04 20.97 -7.86
N HIS A 204 -1.21 20.11 -8.45
CA HIS A 204 0.25 20.21 -8.55
C HIS A 204 0.96 20.34 -7.18
N ALA A 205 0.35 19.81 -6.13
CA ALA A 205 0.85 19.91 -4.76
C ALA A 205 2.28 19.37 -4.60
N LEU A 206 2.62 18.28 -5.30
CA LEU A 206 3.94 17.67 -5.24
C LEU A 206 5.06 18.53 -5.85
N SER A 207 4.71 19.54 -6.65
CA SER A 207 5.65 20.49 -7.24
C SER A 207 5.78 21.80 -6.42
N SER A 208 5.08 21.89 -5.30
CA SER A 208 5.17 23.07 -4.42
C SER A 208 6.57 23.21 -3.79
N PRO A 209 7.14 24.43 -3.72
CA PRO A 209 8.41 24.65 -3.07
C PRO A 209 8.42 24.36 -1.57
N LYS A 210 7.24 24.24 -0.94
CA LYS A 210 7.09 23.84 0.46
C LYS A 210 7.19 22.30 0.65
N VAL A 211 7.17 21.51 -0.42
CA VAL A 211 7.09 20.05 -0.37
C VAL A 211 8.44 19.42 -0.65
N ARG A 212 8.92 18.61 0.28
CA ARG A 212 10.10 17.77 0.12
C ARG A 212 9.67 16.30 0.04
N ILE A 213 9.94 15.64 -1.08
CA ILE A 213 9.67 14.22 -1.27
C ILE A 213 10.90 13.41 -0.85
N VAL A 214 10.69 12.38 -0.04
CA VAL A 214 11.70 11.43 0.44
C VAL A 214 11.23 10.02 0.10
N ASN A 215 11.85 9.38 -0.88
CA ASN A 215 11.49 8.01 -1.25
C ASN A 215 12.29 7.01 -0.40
N THR A 216 11.65 6.51 0.65
CA THR A 216 12.21 5.54 1.59
C THR A 216 11.11 4.83 2.40
N ASP A 217 11.47 3.76 3.10
CA ASP A 217 10.58 3.10 4.07
C ASP A 217 10.29 4.05 5.24
N ALA A 218 9.01 4.29 5.51
CA ALA A 218 8.56 5.20 6.56
C ALA A 218 8.98 4.75 7.97
N PHE A 219 9.04 3.44 8.22
CA PHE A 219 9.52 2.91 9.50
C PHE A 219 10.98 3.28 9.74
N LYS A 220 11.82 3.08 8.73
CA LYS A 220 13.24 3.46 8.75
C LYS A 220 13.41 4.97 8.90
N TRP A 221 12.64 5.75 8.14
CA TRP A 221 12.70 7.20 8.19
C TRP A 221 12.34 7.76 9.57
N LEU A 222 11.31 7.22 10.23
CA LEU A 222 10.97 7.59 11.60
C LEU A 222 12.09 7.23 12.58
N GLN A 223 12.74 6.09 12.38
CA GLN A 223 13.81 5.59 13.24
C GLN A 223 15.09 6.43 13.17
N GLU A 224 15.45 6.88 11.96
CA GLU A 224 16.73 7.56 11.69
C GLU A 224 16.68 9.07 11.90
N GLY A 225 15.52 9.69 11.96
CA GLY A 225 15.38 11.14 12.05
C GLY A 225 15.06 11.63 13.46
N ASP A 226 15.40 12.90 13.72
CA ASP A 226 15.20 13.61 15.00
C ASP A 226 14.24 14.80 14.90
N ASP A 227 13.86 15.21 13.68
CA ASP A 227 12.90 16.30 13.48
C ASP A 227 11.54 15.97 14.09
N THR A 228 10.88 16.98 14.67
CA THR A 228 9.49 16.87 15.15
C THR A 228 8.55 17.65 14.26
N PHE A 229 7.31 17.19 14.19
CA PHE A 229 6.27 17.72 13.33
C PHE A 229 5.04 18.14 14.14
N ASP A 230 4.41 19.23 13.71
CA ASP A 230 3.16 19.72 14.30
C ASP A 230 1.99 18.80 13.93
N VAL A 231 2.00 18.28 12.70
CA VAL A 231 1.02 17.29 12.24
C VAL A 231 1.74 16.20 11.45
N VAL A 232 1.34 14.93 11.69
CA VAL A 232 1.75 13.78 10.92
C VAL A 232 0.51 13.08 10.35
N VAL A 233 0.44 13.00 9.02
CA VAL A 233 -0.63 12.28 8.32
C VAL A 233 -0.09 10.94 7.88
N VAL A 234 -0.71 9.84 8.32
CA VAL A 234 -0.34 8.46 7.98
C VAL A 234 -1.39 7.92 7.02
N ASP A 235 -1.00 7.80 5.76
CA ASP A 235 -1.85 7.41 4.63
C ASP A 235 -1.27 6.18 3.92
N PHE A 236 -1.23 5.07 4.66
CA PHE A 236 -0.74 3.79 4.15
C PHE A 236 -1.89 2.95 3.57
N PRO A 237 -1.60 2.03 2.66
CA PRO A 237 -2.55 0.99 2.28
C PRO A 237 -2.99 0.15 3.49
N ASP A 238 -4.14 -0.51 3.35
CA ASP A 238 -4.64 -1.43 4.36
C ASP A 238 -3.66 -2.57 4.68
N PRO A 239 -3.64 -3.10 5.91
CA PRO A 239 -2.68 -4.09 6.39
C PRO A 239 -2.95 -5.50 5.82
N THR A 240 -2.92 -5.64 4.50
CA THR A 240 -3.18 -6.89 3.76
C THR A 240 -2.05 -7.92 3.86
N ASN A 241 -0.88 -7.53 4.35
CA ASN A 241 0.28 -8.39 4.50
C ASN A 241 1.22 -7.90 5.62
N PHE A 242 2.18 -8.74 6.01
CA PHE A 242 3.11 -8.42 7.10
C PHE A 242 4.03 -7.22 6.82
N ALA A 243 4.37 -6.95 5.55
CA ALA A 243 5.21 -5.81 5.20
C ALA A 243 4.50 -4.46 5.44
N ILE A 244 3.18 -4.41 5.22
CA ILE A 244 2.35 -3.24 5.56
C ILE A 244 1.95 -3.30 7.03
N GLY A 245 1.60 -4.47 7.57
CA GLY A 245 1.18 -4.66 8.96
C GLY A 245 2.18 -4.15 10.00
N LYS A 246 3.51 -4.17 9.68
CA LYS A 246 4.56 -3.58 10.55
C LYS A 246 4.35 -2.08 10.81
N LEU A 247 3.75 -1.36 9.86
CA LEU A 247 3.49 0.08 9.92
C LEU A 247 2.29 0.45 10.82
N TYR A 248 1.61 -0.55 11.38
CA TYR A 248 0.49 -0.41 12.31
C TYR A 248 0.81 -1.03 13.67
N THR A 249 2.09 -1.27 13.98
CA THR A 249 2.51 -1.88 15.24
C THR A 249 2.78 -0.83 16.33
N ASN A 250 2.76 -1.28 17.59
CA ASN A 250 3.17 -0.44 18.71
C ASN A 250 4.60 0.09 18.55
N SER A 251 5.51 -0.68 17.94
CA SER A 251 6.88 -0.21 17.62
C SER A 251 6.85 0.96 16.65
N PHE A 252 5.99 0.93 15.63
CA PHE A 252 5.82 2.05 14.70
C PHE A 252 5.26 3.29 15.41
N TYR A 253 4.22 3.13 16.20
CA TYR A 253 3.62 4.26 16.92
C TYR A 253 4.51 4.85 18.01
N ALA A 254 5.39 4.05 18.63
CA ALA A 254 6.43 4.58 19.52
C ALA A 254 7.48 5.42 18.79
N LEU A 255 7.81 5.09 17.53
CA LEU A 255 8.64 5.93 16.68
C LEU A 255 7.92 7.21 16.26
N LEU A 256 6.65 7.10 15.89
CA LEU A 256 5.80 8.23 15.53
C LEU A 256 5.67 9.22 16.69
N ASP A 257 5.46 8.72 17.91
CA ASP A 257 5.40 9.52 19.14
C ASP A 257 6.63 10.43 19.32
N ARG A 258 7.83 9.88 19.13
CA ARG A 258 9.08 10.65 19.23
C ARG A 258 9.23 11.76 18.18
N ARG A 259 8.52 11.61 17.04
CA ARG A 259 8.54 12.58 15.94
C ARG A 259 7.37 13.57 15.98
N LEU A 260 6.49 13.43 16.98
CA LEU A 260 5.34 14.31 17.18
C LEU A 260 5.69 15.42 18.18
N ALA A 261 5.45 16.67 17.79
CA ALA A 261 5.61 17.81 18.71
C ALA A 261 4.67 17.67 19.92
N ALA A 262 5.04 18.25 21.06
CA ALA A 262 4.25 18.14 22.28
C ALA A 262 2.78 18.61 22.13
N SER A 263 2.52 19.56 21.25
CA SER A 263 1.18 20.03 20.88
C SER A 263 0.66 19.39 19.60
N GLY A 264 1.40 18.47 19.00
CA GLY A 264 1.12 17.90 17.69
C GLY A 264 0.00 16.88 17.69
N TYR A 265 -0.49 16.61 16.49
CA TYR A 265 -1.48 15.57 16.20
C TYR A 265 -0.95 14.68 15.09
N ALA A 266 -1.10 13.38 15.26
CA ALA A 266 -1.02 12.45 14.13
C ALA A 266 -2.42 11.97 13.76
N VAL A 267 -2.66 11.68 12.49
CA VAL A 267 -3.86 11.01 12.03
C VAL A 267 -3.45 9.79 11.22
N ILE A 268 -4.10 8.67 11.51
CA ILE A 268 -3.83 7.39 10.88
C ILE A 268 -5.10 6.97 10.14
N GLN A 269 -5.00 6.82 8.81
CA GLN A 269 -6.04 6.11 8.09
C GLN A 269 -6.05 4.65 8.58
N THR A 270 -7.24 4.07 8.63
CA THR A 270 -7.43 2.68 9.05
C THR A 270 -8.39 2.01 8.09
N THR A 271 -8.91 0.86 8.46
CA THR A 271 -9.94 0.19 7.68
C THR A 271 -11.35 0.61 8.10
N SER A 272 -12.35 0.01 7.47
CA SER A 272 -13.77 0.26 7.80
C SER A 272 -14.15 -0.20 9.20
N PRO A 273 -14.67 0.67 10.08
CA PRO A 273 -15.18 0.27 11.39
C PRO A 273 -16.47 -0.56 11.31
N LEU A 274 -17.17 -0.53 10.16
CA LEU A 274 -18.37 -1.31 9.91
C LEU A 274 -18.03 -2.74 9.45
N VAL A 275 -17.12 -2.86 8.49
CA VAL A 275 -16.75 -4.14 7.85
C VAL A 275 -15.69 -4.88 8.66
N ALA A 276 -14.64 -4.18 9.07
CA ALA A 276 -13.49 -4.74 9.77
C ALA A 276 -13.36 -4.11 11.18
N ARG A 277 -14.42 -4.27 11.96
CA ARG A 277 -14.61 -3.61 13.26
C ARG A 277 -13.49 -3.91 14.24
N LYS A 278 -13.11 -5.18 14.39
CA LYS A 278 -12.04 -5.57 15.31
C LYS A 278 -10.69 -5.03 14.85
N SER A 279 -10.43 -5.04 13.55
CA SER A 279 -9.20 -4.47 12.95
C SER A 279 -9.12 -2.97 13.20
N PHE A 280 -10.19 -2.23 12.99
CA PHE A 280 -10.26 -0.80 13.31
C PHE A 280 -9.91 -0.50 14.79
N TRP A 281 -10.54 -1.20 15.72
CA TRP A 281 -10.29 -1.01 17.14
C TRP A 281 -8.94 -1.55 17.61
N THR A 282 -8.34 -2.51 16.89
CA THR A 282 -6.95 -2.96 17.09
C THR A 282 -5.97 -1.82 16.86
N VAL A 283 -6.19 -0.99 15.83
CA VAL A 283 -5.33 0.20 15.58
C VAL A 283 -5.43 1.19 16.74
N ALA A 284 -6.64 1.53 17.16
CA ALA A 284 -6.83 2.45 18.31
C ALA A 284 -6.18 1.91 19.59
N GLN A 285 -6.39 0.63 19.92
CA GLN A 285 -5.79 -0.02 21.07
C GLN A 285 -4.25 -0.05 21.00
N THR A 286 -3.70 -0.21 19.78
CA THR A 286 -2.25 -0.23 19.58
C THR A 286 -1.64 1.16 19.78
N ILE A 287 -2.31 2.21 19.35
CA ILE A 287 -1.92 3.60 19.62
C ILE A 287 -1.95 3.90 21.12
N GLU A 288 -3.02 3.51 21.82
CA GLU A 288 -3.12 3.68 23.27
C GLU A 288 -2.02 2.95 24.05
N SER A 289 -1.56 1.80 23.55
CA SER A 289 -0.53 0.99 24.19
C SER A 289 0.85 1.64 24.28
N VAL A 290 1.10 2.71 23.53
CA VAL A 290 2.34 3.50 23.58
C VAL A 290 2.20 4.80 24.38
N GLY A 291 1.05 5.01 25.04
CA GLY A 291 0.80 6.17 25.90
C GLY A 291 0.16 7.37 25.19
N LEU A 292 -0.14 7.26 23.89
CA LEU A 292 -0.89 8.28 23.17
C LEU A 292 -2.40 8.17 23.42
N VAL A 293 -3.07 9.29 23.36
CA VAL A 293 -4.54 9.35 23.35
C VAL A 293 -5.01 9.05 21.93
N ALA A 294 -5.78 7.98 21.76
CA ALA A 294 -6.43 7.65 20.51
C ALA A 294 -7.84 8.26 20.47
N THR A 295 -8.14 9.02 19.43
CA THR A 295 -9.47 9.59 19.16
C THR A 295 -9.97 9.05 17.82
N PRO A 296 -10.73 7.95 17.80
CA PRO A 296 -11.25 7.32 16.58
C PRO A 296 -12.38 8.15 15.97
N TYR A 297 -12.50 8.12 14.65
CA TYR A 297 -13.62 8.68 13.91
C TYR A 297 -13.78 8.00 12.55
N HIS A 298 -14.85 8.28 11.85
CA HIS A 298 -15.13 7.69 10.55
C HIS A 298 -15.82 8.68 9.60
N ALA A 299 -15.76 8.39 8.31
CA ALA A 299 -16.45 9.15 7.28
C ALA A 299 -16.98 8.20 6.20
N HIS A 300 -18.16 8.51 5.66
CA HIS A 300 -18.66 7.78 4.50
C HIS A 300 -18.01 8.27 3.21
N VAL A 301 -17.28 7.37 2.55
CA VAL A 301 -16.67 7.58 1.24
C VAL A 301 -17.36 6.62 0.25
N PRO A 302 -18.16 7.10 -0.72
CA PRO A 302 -18.99 6.21 -1.55
C PRO A 302 -18.25 5.07 -2.23
N SER A 303 -16.97 5.25 -2.58
CA SER A 303 -16.13 4.20 -3.18
C SER A 303 -15.63 3.15 -2.19
N PHE A 304 -15.57 3.46 -0.89
CA PHE A 304 -15.03 2.60 0.18
C PHE A 304 -16.07 2.18 1.21
N GLY A 305 -17.22 2.86 1.26
CA GLY A 305 -18.19 2.75 2.35
C GLY A 305 -17.79 3.57 3.58
N GLU A 306 -18.12 3.08 4.78
CA GLU A 306 -17.69 3.70 6.04
C GLU A 306 -16.20 3.46 6.24
N TRP A 307 -15.41 4.54 6.25
CA TRP A 307 -13.96 4.49 6.37
C TRP A 307 -13.49 5.09 7.69
N GLY A 308 -12.52 4.44 8.31
CA GLY A 308 -12.07 4.77 9.64
C GLY A 308 -10.76 5.54 9.69
N TYR A 309 -10.63 6.38 10.70
CA TYR A 309 -9.44 7.14 11.02
C TYR A 309 -9.23 7.16 12.54
N VAL A 310 -7.99 7.31 12.98
CA VAL A 310 -7.66 7.51 14.39
C VAL A 310 -6.69 8.67 14.53
N ILE A 311 -7.07 9.65 15.34
CA ILE A 311 -6.14 10.70 15.77
C ILE A 311 -5.34 10.18 16.96
N ALA A 312 -4.01 10.37 16.90
CA ALA A 312 -3.09 10.07 17.97
C ALA A 312 -2.42 11.36 18.46
N SER A 313 -2.37 11.57 19.77
CA SER A 313 -1.81 12.80 20.36
C SER A 313 -1.46 12.62 21.82
N HIS A 314 -0.65 13.55 22.39
CA HIS A 314 -0.30 13.55 23.81
C HIS A 314 -1.44 14.03 24.74
N ARG A 315 -2.48 14.65 24.16
CA ARG A 315 -3.63 15.21 24.87
C ARG A 315 -4.91 14.96 24.07
N PRO A 316 -6.10 14.99 24.73
CA PRO A 316 -7.36 14.83 24.03
C PRO A 316 -7.50 15.81 22.86
N TRP A 317 -8.01 15.28 21.73
CA TRP A 317 -8.32 16.10 20.56
C TRP A 317 -9.37 17.16 20.90
N ARG A 318 -9.21 18.34 20.33
CA ARG A 318 -10.14 19.44 20.47
C ARG A 318 -10.79 19.74 19.15
N ARG A 319 -12.10 19.92 19.19
CA ARG A 319 -12.88 20.33 18.02
C ARG A 319 -12.32 21.65 17.48
N PRO A 320 -12.03 21.74 16.16
CA PRO A 320 -11.65 23.00 15.54
C PRO A 320 -12.82 23.98 15.47
N GLU A 321 -12.55 25.26 15.64
CA GLU A 321 -13.56 26.32 15.53
C GLU A 321 -13.88 26.66 14.08
N ALA A 322 -12.89 26.51 13.17
CA ALA A 322 -13.03 26.83 11.76
C ALA A 322 -12.25 25.84 10.90
N LEU A 323 -12.67 25.69 9.67
CA LEU A 323 -12.02 24.95 8.60
C LEU A 323 -11.67 25.88 7.44
N PRO A 324 -10.73 25.52 6.56
CA PRO A 324 -10.45 26.26 5.35
C PRO A 324 -11.72 26.42 4.49
N ALA A 325 -11.82 27.55 3.81
CA ALA A 325 -12.91 27.77 2.86
C ALA A 325 -12.79 26.84 1.64
N GLY A 326 -13.93 26.55 1.00
CA GLY A 326 -13.97 25.81 -0.26
C GLY A 326 -13.85 24.29 -0.12
N LEU A 327 -14.00 23.73 1.08
CA LEU A 327 -14.13 22.29 1.27
C LEU A 327 -15.47 21.81 0.68
N ARG A 328 -15.45 20.61 0.12
CA ARG A 328 -16.61 20.02 -0.55
C ARG A 328 -17.44 19.13 0.36
N PHE A 329 -16.82 18.59 1.41
CA PHE A 329 -17.42 17.63 2.34
C PHE A 329 -17.56 18.20 3.75
N LEU A 330 -16.46 18.70 4.33
CA LEU A 330 -16.44 19.11 5.73
C LEU A 330 -16.82 20.57 5.94
N SER A 331 -17.51 20.79 7.04
CA SER A 331 -17.73 22.11 7.67
C SER A 331 -17.48 21.98 9.17
N ALA A 332 -17.31 23.12 9.85
CA ALA A 332 -17.14 23.12 11.32
C ALA A 332 -18.32 22.44 12.05
N ASP A 333 -19.51 22.46 11.47
CA ASP A 333 -20.70 21.82 12.04
C ASP A 333 -20.76 20.32 11.76
N THR A 334 -20.19 19.83 10.66
CA THR A 334 -20.24 18.43 10.29
C THR A 334 -19.07 17.60 10.88
N VAL A 335 -17.95 18.24 11.23
CA VAL A 335 -16.79 17.53 11.85
C VAL A 335 -17.18 16.72 13.08
N PRO A 336 -18.01 17.23 14.04
CA PRO A 336 -18.38 16.43 15.20
C PRO A 336 -19.14 15.15 14.88
N LEU A 337 -19.87 15.11 13.77
CA LEU A 337 -20.65 13.94 13.36
C LEU A 337 -19.75 12.76 12.96
N LEU A 338 -18.51 13.02 12.59
CA LEU A 338 -17.53 11.97 12.28
C LEU A 338 -17.17 11.12 13.50
N PHE A 339 -17.34 11.65 14.71
CA PHE A 339 -16.95 11.01 15.97
C PHE A 339 -18.08 10.24 16.63
N ASP A 340 -19.27 10.20 16.02
CA ASP A 340 -20.43 9.50 16.54
C ASP A 340 -20.52 8.09 15.95
N PHE A 341 -20.31 7.07 16.80
CA PHE A 341 -20.27 5.68 16.37
C PHE A 341 -21.60 4.97 16.66
N PRO A 342 -22.32 4.49 15.63
CA PRO A 342 -23.46 3.61 15.83
C PRO A 342 -23.05 2.28 16.53
N ARG A 343 -24.05 1.58 17.07
CA ARG A 343 -23.81 0.38 17.90
C ARG A 343 -23.02 -0.73 17.20
N ASP A 344 -23.21 -0.91 15.90
CA ASP A 344 -22.55 -1.91 15.07
C ASP A 344 -21.08 -1.56 14.75
N MET A 345 -20.69 -0.30 14.91
CA MET A 345 -19.32 0.19 14.79
C MET A 345 -18.66 0.53 16.14
N ALA A 346 -19.41 0.47 17.24
CA ALA A 346 -18.92 0.81 18.57
C ALA A 346 -17.73 -0.06 19.01
N ARG A 347 -16.97 0.43 20.00
CA ARG A 347 -15.74 -0.21 20.48
C ARG A 347 -15.96 -1.66 20.89
N VAL A 348 -15.03 -2.52 20.48
CA VAL A 348 -14.94 -3.93 20.88
C VAL A 348 -13.57 -4.21 21.49
N PRO A 349 -13.42 -5.25 22.31
CA PRO A 349 -12.13 -5.70 22.80
C PRO A 349 -11.19 -6.05 21.64
N ALA A 350 -9.98 -5.52 21.67
CA ALA A 350 -8.97 -5.70 20.64
C ALA A 350 -7.59 -5.95 21.26
N GLU A 351 -6.73 -6.60 20.52
CA GLU A 351 -5.37 -6.88 20.94
C GLU A 351 -4.42 -5.81 20.40
N VAL A 352 -3.27 -5.64 21.07
CA VAL A 352 -2.20 -4.75 20.60
C VAL A 352 -1.48 -5.42 19.44
N ASN A 353 -1.40 -4.75 18.31
CA ASN A 353 -0.62 -5.21 17.16
C ASN A 353 0.87 -4.98 17.39
N ARG A 354 1.67 -6.06 17.39
CA ARG A 354 3.12 -6.04 17.61
C ARG A 354 3.84 -6.67 16.43
N LEU A 355 5.13 -6.35 16.27
CA LEU A 355 5.98 -7.03 15.26
C LEU A 355 6.00 -8.56 15.46
N SER A 356 5.86 -9.03 16.70
CA SER A 356 5.90 -10.46 17.02
C SER A 356 4.61 -11.23 16.76
N ASN A 357 3.43 -10.57 16.82
CA ASN A 357 2.15 -11.25 16.64
C ASN A 357 1.42 -10.87 15.34
N GLN A 358 1.64 -9.64 14.85
CA GLN A 358 0.99 -9.11 13.66
C GLN A 358 -0.52 -9.42 13.56
N VAL A 359 -1.19 -9.35 14.70
CA VAL A 359 -2.60 -9.76 14.84
C VAL A 359 -3.53 -8.97 13.91
N LEU A 360 -3.16 -7.74 13.56
CA LEU A 360 -3.96 -6.89 12.69
C LEU A 360 -4.11 -7.50 11.29
N VAL A 361 -3.02 -8.03 10.70
CA VAL A 361 -3.06 -8.64 9.36
C VAL A 361 -4.03 -9.82 9.33
N THR A 362 -3.91 -10.73 10.31
CA THR A 362 -4.77 -11.91 10.39
C THR A 362 -6.25 -11.52 10.64
N THR A 363 -6.49 -10.54 11.52
CA THR A 363 -7.85 -10.08 11.84
C THR A 363 -8.48 -9.40 10.63
N TYR A 364 -7.73 -8.54 9.94
CA TYR A 364 -8.15 -7.86 8.72
C TYR A 364 -8.58 -8.85 7.64
N GLU A 365 -7.74 -9.84 7.34
CA GLU A 365 -8.03 -10.88 6.35
C GLU A 365 -9.30 -11.67 6.71
N GLN A 366 -9.47 -12.03 7.98
CA GLN A 366 -10.66 -12.75 8.46
C GLN A 366 -11.95 -11.93 8.35
N GLU A 367 -11.90 -10.62 8.60
CA GLU A 367 -13.09 -9.76 8.56
C GLU A 367 -13.49 -9.43 7.12
N TRP A 368 -12.56 -9.02 6.27
CA TRP A 368 -12.83 -8.73 4.87
C TRP A 368 -13.15 -9.97 4.06
N GLY A 369 -12.55 -11.12 4.37
CA GLY A 369 -12.85 -12.41 3.72
C GLY A 369 -14.30 -12.87 3.92
N LYS A 370 -14.97 -12.46 4.99
CA LYS A 370 -16.38 -12.79 5.25
C LYS A 370 -17.36 -12.02 4.34
N VAL A 371 -16.97 -10.88 3.84
CA VAL A 371 -17.84 -10.00 3.05
C VAL A 371 -17.81 -10.38 1.55
N GLY A 372 -16.88 -11.26 1.14
CA GLY A 372 -16.75 -11.71 -0.25
C GLY A 372 -16.38 -10.58 -1.21
N VAL A 373 -15.92 -9.44 -0.69
CA VAL A 373 -15.49 -8.29 -1.47
C VAL A 373 -13.99 -8.42 -1.68
N THR A 374 -13.60 -9.04 -2.76
CA THR A 374 -12.30 -8.75 -3.38
C THR A 374 -12.43 -7.37 -3.99
N HIS A 375 -11.86 -6.38 -3.34
CA HIS A 375 -11.70 -5.04 -3.89
C HIS A 375 -10.71 -5.04 -5.03
#